data_2d64654dd0d782ef7538783e2b084966
#
_entry.id   2d64654dd0d782ef7538783e2b084966
#
_cell.length_a   1.000
_cell.length_b   1.000
_cell.length_c   1.000
_cell.angle_alpha   90.00
_cell.angle_beta   90.00
_cell.angle_gamma   90.00
#
_symmetry.space_group_name_H-M   'P 1'
#
loop_
_entity.id
_entity.type
_entity.pdbx_description
1 polymer ?
#
loop_
_entity_poly.entity_id
_entity_poly.type
_entity_poly.pdbx_seq_one_letter_code
_entity_poly.pdbx_strand_id
1 'polypeptide(L)'
;DFDITTLDQLVDEFDRFEQVTLGEVEAPETERERAARVYPFVVDAVRPERVRIAYTFAAVLGMTDDTDLRETMARRSGHIPEGTPEWAVADALDRVPLARNWAVRTDNAYNYRLAETLPAVEFDDDTTAALADLADRIEADDPDDEALQEAIYGTARDHGVDVGDFFTAGYRLFLDEDQGPRLGPFLAALDSAFVVRRLRLEG
;
A
#
# COMPACT_ATOMS: atom_id res chain seq x y z
N ASP A 1 14.26 16.10 21.61
CA ASP A 1 13.92 16.56 20.27
C ASP A 1 13.08 15.46 19.60
N PHE A 2 11.97 15.84 18.97
CA PHE A 2 11.13 14.91 18.21
C PHE A 2 11.81 14.63 16.86
N ASP A 3 12.04 13.34 16.56
CA ASP A 3 12.57 12.91 15.28
C ASP A 3 11.42 12.54 14.32
N ILE A 4 11.21 13.35 13.30
CA ILE A 4 10.15 13.14 12.32
C ILE A 4 10.33 11.82 11.53
N THR A 5 11.53 11.26 11.46
CA THR A 5 11.78 9.99 10.75
C THR A 5 11.09 8.80 11.43
N THR A 6 10.78 8.90 12.72
CA THR A 6 10.11 7.86 13.53
C THR A 6 8.62 8.14 13.77
N LEU A 7 8.01 9.02 12.96
CA LEU A 7 6.60 9.38 13.13
C LEU A 7 5.66 8.19 12.93
N ASP A 8 5.98 7.28 12.01
CA ASP A 8 5.25 6.03 11.80
C ASP A 8 5.16 5.20 13.07
N GLN A 9 6.27 5.00 13.77
CA GLN A 9 6.31 4.24 15.03
C GLN A 9 5.44 4.91 16.11
N LEU A 10 5.49 6.24 16.21
CA LEU A 10 4.68 6.97 17.17
C LEU A 10 3.18 6.81 16.89
N VAL A 11 2.77 6.84 15.61
CA VAL A 11 1.38 6.64 15.22
C VAL A 11 0.92 5.21 15.49
N ASP A 12 1.75 4.21 15.19
CA ASP A 12 1.45 2.81 15.46
C ASP A 12 1.38 2.52 16.97
N GLU A 13 2.25 3.15 17.78
CA GLU A 13 2.16 3.09 19.24
C GLU A 13 0.86 3.73 19.76
N PHE A 14 0.42 4.84 19.18
CA PHE A 14 -0.84 5.48 19.53
C PHE A 14 -2.04 4.61 19.16
N ASP A 15 -2.06 4.02 17.97
CA ASP A 15 -3.10 3.10 17.51
C ASP A 15 -3.21 1.89 18.45
N ARG A 16 -2.07 1.29 18.83
CA ARG A 16 -2.04 0.21 19.81
C ARG A 16 -2.60 0.66 21.18
N PHE A 17 -2.21 1.83 21.62
CA PHE A 17 -2.67 2.39 22.88
C PHE A 17 -4.20 2.59 22.90
N GLU A 18 -4.77 3.05 21.81
CA GLU A 18 -6.21 3.16 21.60
C GLU A 18 -6.90 1.78 21.61
N GLN A 19 -6.36 0.80 20.88
CA GLN A 19 -6.87 -0.57 20.86
C GLN A 19 -6.88 -1.22 22.26
N VAL A 20 -5.82 -1.01 23.05
CA VAL A 20 -5.75 -1.48 24.44
C VAL A 20 -6.84 -0.83 25.30
N THR A 21 -7.07 0.49 25.13
CA THR A 21 -8.09 1.23 25.86
C THR A 21 -9.49 0.73 25.55
N LEU A 22 -9.74 0.38 24.27
CA LEU A 22 -11.02 -0.14 23.80
C LEU A 22 -11.21 -1.64 24.06
N GLY A 23 -10.16 -2.34 24.51
CA GLY A 23 -10.19 -3.78 24.73
C GLY A 23 -10.20 -4.61 23.45
N GLU A 24 -9.75 -4.03 22.34
CA GLU A 24 -9.67 -4.69 21.02
C GLU A 24 -8.47 -5.63 20.91
N VAL A 25 -7.46 -5.43 21.76
CA VAL A 25 -6.25 -6.27 21.84
C VAL A 25 -5.97 -6.65 23.29
N GLU A 26 -5.41 -7.86 23.48
CA GLU A 26 -4.95 -8.30 24.80
C GLU A 26 -3.68 -7.53 25.19
N ALA A 27 -3.66 -7.06 26.46
CA ALA A 27 -2.52 -6.36 27.02
C ALA A 27 -2.40 -6.66 28.54
N PRO A 28 -1.19 -6.58 29.11
CA PRO A 28 -0.98 -6.67 30.56
C PRO A 28 -1.84 -5.65 31.33
N GLU A 29 -2.25 -5.99 32.54
CA GLU A 29 -3.11 -5.12 33.35
C GLU A 29 -2.50 -3.74 33.57
N THR A 30 -1.20 -3.65 33.80
CA THR A 30 -0.48 -2.39 33.94
C THR A 30 -0.54 -1.49 32.69
N GLU A 31 -0.55 -2.09 31.52
CA GLU A 31 -0.68 -1.38 30.24
C GLU A 31 -2.12 -0.87 30.06
N ARG A 32 -3.12 -1.71 30.38
CA ARG A 32 -4.55 -1.35 30.35
C ARG A 32 -4.88 -0.22 31.29
N GLU A 33 -4.39 -0.27 32.55
CA GLU A 33 -4.58 0.79 33.53
C GLU A 33 -3.94 2.11 33.09
N ARG A 34 -2.72 2.04 32.51
CA ARG A 34 -2.04 3.22 31.97
C ARG A 34 -2.84 3.81 30.80
N ALA A 35 -3.30 2.97 29.88
CA ALA A 35 -4.07 3.38 28.71
C ALA A 35 -5.38 4.05 29.14
N ALA A 36 -6.17 3.43 30.01
CA ALA A 36 -7.42 3.99 30.51
C ALA A 36 -7.25 5.33 31.23
N ARG A 37 -6.10 5.54 31.88
CA ARG A 37 -5.81 6.80 32.58
C ARG A 37 -5.37 7.93 31.69
N VAL A 38 -4.63 7.63 30.61
CA VAL A 38 -4.00 8.65 29.75
C VAL A 38 -4.86 9.00 28.55
N TYR A 39 -5.54 8.01 27.96
CA TYR A 39 -6.33 8.18 26.74
C TYR A 39 -7.36 9.32 26.78
N PRO A 40 -8.13 9.54 27.87
CA PRO A 40 -9.09 10.65 27.94
C PRO A 40 -8.48 12.05 27.86
N PHE A 41 -7.16 12.18 28.04
CA PHE A 41 -6.46 13.47 27.90
C PHE A 41 -5.96 13.72 26.46
N VAL A 42 -6.01 12.72 25.60
CA VAL A 42 -5.46 12.78 24.24
C VAL A 42 -6.58 12.78 23.19
N VAL A 43 -7.74 12.22 23.53
CA VAL A 43 -8.87 12.06 22.59
C VAL A 43 -10.16 12.55 23.24
N ASP A 44 -10.86 13.45 22.57
CA ASP A 44 -12.11 14.04 23.05
C ASP A 44 -13.31 13.06 23.01
N ALA A 45 -13.28 12.09 22.09
CA ALA A 45 -14.36 11.10 21.94
C ALA A 45 -13.82 9.75 21.48
N VAL A 46 -14.20 8.70 22.22
CA VAL A 46 -13.94 7.31 21.86
C VAL A 46 -14.86 6.95 20.69
N ARG A 47 -14.29 6.46 19.58
CA ARG A 47 -15.03 5.94 18.43
C ARG A 47 -14.77 4.44 18.30
N PRO A 48 -15.66 3.57 18.81
CA PRO A 48 -15.60 2.14 18.50
C PRO A 48 -15.79 1.94 16.99
N GLU A 49 -15.28 0.85 16.45
CA GLU A 49 -15.36 0.53 15.03
C GLU A 49 -14.46 1.41 14.12
N ARG A 50 -13.51 2.14 14.68
CA ARG A 50 -12.53 2.87 13.90
C ARG A 50 -11.61 1.91 13.17
N VAL A 51 -11.41 2.12 11.88
CA VAL A 51 -10.40 1.40 11.10
C VAL A 51 -9.06 2.13 11.22
N ARG A 52 -8.03 1.38 11.58
CA ARG A 52 -6.65 1.89 11.68
C ARG A 52 -5.81 1.26 10.59
N ILE A 53 -5.40 2.07 9.63
CA ILE A 53 -4.42 1.65 8.63
C ILE A 53 -3.02 2.05 9.10
N ALA A 54 -2.03 1.17 8.95
CA ALA A 54 -0.64 1.47 9.31
C ALA A 54 -0.17 2.76 8.64
N TYR A 55 0.62 3.57 9.35
CA TYR A 55 1.02 4.88 8.83
C TYR A 55 1.86 4.77 7.57
N THR A 56 2.70 3.75 7.48
CA THR A 56 3.50 3.41 6.29
C THR A 56 2.61 3.02 5.10
N PHE A 57 1.54 2.24 5.33
CA PHE A 57 0.58 1.89 4.29
C PHE A 57 -0.23 3.12 3.83
N ALA A 58 -0.61 4.00 4.75
CA ALA A 58 -1.24 5.27 4.38
C ALA A 58 -0.32 6.13 3.49
N ALA A 59 0.99 6.13 3.74
CA ALA A 59 1.96 6.80 2.87
C ALA A 59 2.00 6.18 1.46
N VAL A 60 1.93 4.84 1.36
CA VAL A 60 1.83 4.13 0.08
C VAL A 60 0.54 4.51 -0.67
N LEU A 61 -0.62 4.57 0.00
CA LEU A 61 -1.87 5.04 -0.60
C LEU A 61 -1.76 6.49 -1.12
N GLY A 62 -0.88 7.29 -0.53
CA GLY A 62 -0.56 8.64 -0.99
C GLY A 62 0.19 8.72 -2.32
N MET A 63 0.51 7.58 -2.96
CA MET A 63 1.13 7.55 -4.29
C MET A 63 0.21 8.08 -5.40
N THR A 64 -1.08 8.06 -5.18
CA THR A 64 -2.11 8.61 -6.08
C THR A 64 -2.92 9.68 -5.37
N ASP A 65 -3.47 10.64 -6.12
CA ASP A 65 -4.40 11.65 -5.61
C ASP A 65 -5.87 11.23 -5.80
N ASP A 66 -6.11 10.14 -6.51
CA ASP A 66 -7.43 9.54 -6.71
C ASP A 66 -7.94 8.87 -5.42
N THR A 67 -9.00 9.42 -4.84
CA THR A 67 -9.59 8.95 -3.57
C THR A 67 -10.26 7.59 -3.72
N ASP A 68 -10.91 7.34 -4.85
CA ASP A 68 -11.61 6.09 -5.11
C ASP A 68 -10.59 4.95 -5.29
N LEU A 69 -9.46 5.25 -5.95
CA LEU A 69 -8.36 4.30 -6.07
C LEU A 69 -7.72 4.01 -4.70
N ARG A 70 -7.52 5.01 -3.84
CA ARG A 70 -7.02 4.80 -2.46
C ARG A 70 -7.91 3.86 -1.66
N GLU A 71 -9.24 4.06 -1.72
CA GLU A 71 -10.20 3.19 -1.04
C GLU A 71 -10.15 1.77 -1.62
N THR A 72 -10.15 1.64 -2.95
CA THR A 72 -10.05 0.34 -3.64
C THR A 72 -8.80 -0.42 -3.20
N MET A 73 -7.64 0.23 -3.20
CA MET A 73 -6.38 -0.35 -2.74
C MET A 73 -6.46 -0.81 -1.27
N ALA A 74 -7.01 0.04 -0.39
CA ALA A 74 -7.11 -0.28 1.04
C ALA A 74 -8.06 -1.46 1.30
N ARG A 75 -9.14 -1.60 0.52
CA ARG A 75 -10.05 -2.73 0.61
C ARG A 75 -9.44 -4.01 0.05
N ARG A 76 -8.84 -3.97 -1.13
CA ARG A 76 -8.18 -5.14 -1.76
C ARG A 76 -7.04 -5.68 -0.91
N SER A 77 -6.28 -4.81 -0.27
CA SER A 77 -5.20 -5.19 0.66
C SER A 77 -5.70 -5.62 2.05
N GLY A 78 -7.02 -5.71 2.27
CA GLY A 78 -7.62 -6.16 3.52
C GLY A 78 -7.50 -5.17 4.69
N HIS A 79 -7.03 -3.95 4.46
CA HIS A 79 -6.91 -2.93 5.51
C HIS A 79 -8.23 -2.27 5.87
N ILE A 80 -9.19 -2.24 4.95
CA ILE A 80 -10.57 -1.79 5.20
C ILE A 80 -11.51 -2.98 4.96
N PRO A 81 -12.07 -3.60 6.02
CA PRO A 81 -12.99 -4.72 5.92
C PRO A 81 -14.27 -4.38 5.12
N GLU A 82 -14.90 -5.42 4.55
CA GLU A 82 -16.23 -5.27 3.99
C GLU A 82 -17.24 -4.84 5.05
N GLY A 83 -18.20 -4.01 4.66
CA GLY A 83 -19.22 -3.50 5.58
C GLY A 83 -18.75 -2.40 6.52
N THR A 84 -17.50 -1.95 6.42
CA THR A 84 -17.01 -0.78 7.16
C THR A 84 -17.88 0.45 6.85
N PRO A 85 -18.40 1.15 7.89
CA PRO A 85 -19.20 2.35 7.69
C PRO A 85 -18.43 3.45 6.95
N GLU A 86 -19.12 4.23 6.09
CA GLU A 86 -18.49 5.30 5.29
C GLU A 86 -17.66 6.28 6.14
N TRP A 87 -18.16 6.65 7.33
CA TRP A 87 -17.42 7.54 8.23
C TRP A 87 -16.08 6.95 8.71
N ALA A 88 -16.03 5.62 8.92
CA ALA A 88 -14.81 4.94 9.36
C ALA A 88 -13.81 4.77 8.20
N VAL A 89 -14.31 4.62 6.98
CA VAL A 89 -13.50 4.66 5.76
C VAL A 89 -12.88 6.04 5.59
N ALA A 90 -13.68 7.10 5.66
CA ALA A 90 -13.21 8.48 5.55
C ALA A 90 -12.17 8.81 6.64
N ASP A 91 -12.44 8.45 7.90
CA ASP A 91 -11.52 8.64 9.04
C ASP A 91 -10.17 7.92 8.83
N ALA A 92 -10.21 6.70 8.28
CA ALA A 92 -8.99 5.95 7.97
C ALA A 92 -8.18 6.61 6.84
N LEU A 93 -8.85 7.09 5.79
CA LEU A 93 -8.22 7.72 4.63
C LEU A 93 -7.76 9.16 4.91
N ASP A 94 -8.32 9.86 5.92
CA ASP A 94 -7.83 11.18 6.36
C ASP A 94 -6.37 11.15 6.83
N ARG A 95 -5.85 9.96 7.17
CA ARG A 95 -4.44 9.74 7.50
C ARG A 95 -3.51 9.88 6.29
N VAL A 96 -4.01 9.58 5.08
CA VAL A 96 -3.22 9.48 3.85
C VAL A 96 -2.43 10.76 3.52
N PRO A 97 -3.03 11.97 3.48
CA PRO A 97 -2.27 13.17 3.16
C PRO A 97 -1.20 13.49 4.21
N LEU A 98 -1.41 13.15 5.46
CA LEU A 98 -0.43 13.34 6.54
C LEU A 98 0.75 12.40 6.39
N ALA A 99 0.48 11.11 6.15
CA ALA A 99 1.48 10.10 5.92
C ALA A 99 2.28 10.36 4.62
N ARG A 100 1.59 10.80 3.55
CA ARG A 100 2.26 11.23 2.31
C ARG A 100 3.21 12.40 2.55
N ASN A 101 2.77 13.42 3.29
CA ASN A 101 3.63 14.56 3.61
C ASN A 101 4.87 14.14 4.44
N TRP A 102 4.69 13.23 5.37
CA TRP A 102 5.81 12.63 6.11
C TRP A 102 6.79 11.90 5.18
N ALA A 103 6.30 11.04 4.28
CA ALA A 103 7.14 10.29 3.35
C ALA A 103 7.95 11.24 2.44
N VAL A 104 7.32 12.28 1.90
CA VAL A 104 7.98 13.29 1.07
C VAL A 104 9.05 14.07 1.85
N ARG A 105 8.74 14.50 3.08
CA ARG A 105 9.67 15.33 3.88
C ARG A 105 10.86 14.57 4.40
N THR A 106 10.73 13.28 4.60
CA THR A 106 11.83 12.42 5.08
C THR A 106 12.52 11.67 3.95
N ASP A 107 11.97 11.76 2.72
CA ASP A 107 12.45 11.04 1.54
C ASP A 107 12.70 9.55 1.85
N ASN A 108 11.71 8.94 2.51
CA ASN A 108 11.83 7.55 2.97
C ASN A 108 11.34 6.55 1.91
N ALA A 109 11.46 5.26 2.22
CA ALA A 109 11.11 4.15 1.34
C ALA A 109 9.62 4.05 0.97
N TYR A 110 8.76 4.95 1.43
CA TYR A 110 7.33 5.01 1.10
C TYR A 110 6.98 6.24 0.25
N ASN A 111 8.00 6.99 -0.22
CA ASN A 111 7.83 8.17 -1.05
C ASN A 111 7.65 7.80 -2.53
N TYR A 112 6.59 7.06 -2.86
CA TYR A 112 6.26 6.69 -4.23
C TYR A 112 5.22 7.61 -4.87
N ARG A 113 5.21 7.64 -6.22
CA ARG A 113 4.11 8.24 -7.02
C ARG A 113 3.73 7.29 -8.13
N LEU A 114 2.44 7.00 -8.23
CA LEU A 114 1.91 6.28 -9.38
C LEU A 114 2.05 7.16 -10.63
N ALA A 115 2.67 6.63 -11.67
CA ALA A 115 2.82 7.36 -12.93
C ALA A 115 1.43 7.57 -13.58
N GLU A 116 1.05 8.82 -13.78
CA GLU A 116 -0.27 9.18 -14.36
C GLU A 116 -0.39 8.72 -15.81
N THR A 117 0.71 8.80 -16.55
CA THR A 117 0.79 8.35 -17.96
C THR A 117 1.80 7.23 -18.08
N LEU A 118 1.76 6.49 -19.19
CA LEU A 118 2.78 5.49 -19.49
C LEU A 118 4.15 6.17 -19.58
N PRO A 119 5.12 5.80 -18.72
CA PRO A 119 6.48 6.34 -18.83
C PRO A 119 7.13 6.01 -20.17
N ALA A 120 8.02 6.88 -20.62
CA ALA A 120 8.78 6.66 -21.85
C ALA A 120 9.95 5.68 -21.58
N VAL A 121 9.62 4.40 -21.43
CA VAL A 121 10.57 3.32 -21.16
C VAL A 121 10.67 2.40 -22.37
N GLU A 122 11.89 1.95 -22.66
CA GLU A 122 12.16 0.94 -23.68
C GLU A 122 12.66 -0.33 -22.99
N PHE A 123 12.09 -1.47 -23.34
CA PHE A 123 12.50 -2.78 -22.88
C PHE A 123 12.98 -3.62 -24.06
N ASP A 124 13.82 -4.60 -23.81
CA ASP A 124 14.17 -5.59 -24.81
C ASP A 124 12.97 -6.50 -25.15
N ASP A 125 13.12 -7.29 -26.20
CA ASP A 125 12.05 -8.14 -26.73
C ASP A 125 11.61 -9.20 -25.69
N ASP A 126 12.55 -9.76 -24.92
CA ASP A 126 12.28 -10.80 -23.91
C ASP A 126 11.52 -10.21 -22.72
N THR A 127 11.93 -9.04 -22.22
CA THR A 127 11.24 -8.32 -21.16
C THR A 127 9.83 -7.88 -21.61
N THR A 128 9.70 -7.38 -22.83
CA THR A 128 8.40 -6.99 -23.40
C THR A 128 7.46 -8.19 -23.50
N ALA A 129 7.95 -9.34 -23.97
CA ALA A 129 7.18 -10.56 -24.04
C ALA A 129 6.77 -11.08 -22.65
N ALA A 130 7.67 -10.99 -21.68
CA ALA A 130 7.39 -11.36 -20.28
C ALA A 130 6.31 -10.46 -19.66
N LEU A 131 6.35 -9.15 -19.87
CA LEU A 131 5.33 -8.22 -19.41
C LEU A 131 3.96 -8.54 -20.02
N ALA A 132 3.90 -8.86 -21.31
CA ALA A 132 2.65 -9.25 -21.97
C ALA A 132 2.10 -10.58 -21.44
N ASP A 133 2.95 -11.60 -21.20
CA ASP A 133 2.54 -12.88 -20.60
C ASP A 133 2.01 -12.68 -19.17
N LEU A 134 2.66 -11.83 -18.37
CA LEU A 134 2.16 -11.49 -17.05
C LEU A 134 0.78 -10.81 -17.11
N ALA A 135 0.57 -9.92 -18.09
CA ALA A 135 -0.73 -9.30 -18.32
C ALA A 135 -1.82 -10.33 -18.64
N ASP A 136 -1.50 -11.31 -19.51
CA ASP A 136 -2.43 -12.38 -19.89
C ASP A 136 -2.80 -13.26 -18.69
N ARG A 137 -1.84 -13.59 -17.82
CA ARG A 137 -2.08 -14.33 -16.57
C ARG A 137 -2.99 -13.56 -15.60
N ILE A 138 -2.77 -12.26 -15.43
CA ILE A 138 -3.61 -11.41 -14.58
C ILE A 138 -5.05 -11.35 -15.14
N GLU A 139 -5.20 -11.18 -16.44
CA GLU A 139 -6.52 -11.10 -17.08
C GLU A 139 -7.30 -12.43 -17.00
N ALA A 140 -6.59 -13.57 -17.05
CA ALA A 140 -7.21 -14.89 -17.02
C ALA A 140 -7.62 -15.32 -15.61
N ASP A 141 -6.77 -15.07 -14.60
CA ASP A 141 -6.86 -15.71 -13.29
C ASP A 141 -7.22 -14.75 -12.14
N ASP A 142 -7.12 -13.42 -12.35
CA ASP A 142 -7.28 -12.35 -11.33
C ASP A 142 -6.60 -12.75 -10.00
N PRO A 143 -5.28 -13.01 -10.01
CA PRO A 143 -4.55 -13.61 -8.90
C PRO A 143 -4.52 -12.69 -7.68
N ASP A 144 -4.55 -13.27 -6.49
CA ASP A 144 -4.29 -12.54 -5.25
C ASP A 144 -2.83 -12.07 -5.15
N ASP A 145 -2.49 -11.37 -4.08
CA ASP A 145 -1.19 -10.74 -3.88
C ASP A 145 -0.01 -11.73 -3.84
N GLU A 146 -0.20 -12.91 -3.23
CA GLU A 146 0.84 -13.94 -3.17
C GLU A 146 0.96 -14.69 -4.50
N ALA A 147 -0.15 -15.07 -5.11
CA ALA A 147 -0.17 -15.72 -6.41
C ALA A 147 0.42 -14.82 -7.49
N LEU A 148 0.11 -13.51 -7.46
CA LEU A 148 0.69 -12.55 -8.39
C LEU A 148 2.20 -12.38 -8.18
N GLN A 149 2.66 -12.36 -6.92
CA GLN A 149 4.09 -12.34 -6.63
C GLN A 149 4.82 -13.57 -7.19
N GLU A 150 4.23 -14.76 -7.07
CA GLU A 150 4.77 -15.98 -7.65
C GLU A 150 4.73 -15.96 -9.19
N ALA A 151 3.65 -15.46 -9.77
CA ALA A 151 3.52 -15.30 -11.21
C ALA A 151 4.63 -14.39 -11.79
N ILE A 152 4.96 -13.29 -11.11
CA ILE A 152 6.07 -12.39 -11.51
C ILE A 152 7.39 -13.17 -11.56
N TYR A 153 7.72 -13.94 -10.52
CA TYR A 153 8.94 -14.77 -10.52
C TYR A 153 8.94 -15.85 -11.60
N GLY A 154 7.78 -16.49 -11.80
CA GLY A 154 7.61 -17.54 -12.81
C GLY A 154 7.79 -16.97 -14.21
N THR A 155 7.10 -15.90 -14.52
CA THR A 155 7.14 -15.24 -15.84
C THR A 155 8.56 -14.78 -16.20
N ALA A 156 9.28 -14.15 -15.27
CA ALA A 156 10.67 -13.74 -15.51
C ALA A 156 11.55 -14.95 -15.91
N ARG A 157 11.45 -16.08 -15.21
CA ARG A 157 12.21 -17.28 -15.49
C ARG A 157 11.81 -17.94 -16.81
N ASP A 158 10.51 -18.02 -17.10
CA ASP A 158 9.98 -18.65 -18.32
C ASP A 158 10.47 -17.92 -19.57
N HIS A 159 10.67 -16.61 -19.48
CA HIS A 159 11.20 -15.76 -20.57
C HIS A 159 12.72 -15.55 -20.51
N GLY A 160 13.42 -16.12 -19.51
CA GLY A 160 14.87 -15.98 -19.36
C GLY A 160 15.33 -14.59 -18.95
N VAL A 161 14.43 -13.74 -18.45
CA VAL A 161 14.72 -12.41 -17.92
C VAL A 161 15.28 -12.53 -16.52
N ASP A 162 16.31 -11.74 -16.16
CA ASP A 162 16.75 -11.65 -14.77
C ASP A 162 15.61 -11.13 -13.88
N VAL A 163 15.43 -11.78 -12.74
CA VAL A 163 14.32 -11.47 -11.85
C VAL A 163 14.39 -10.01 -11.35
N GLY A 164 15.58 -9.52 -11.01
CA GLY A 164 15.79 -8.15 -10.59
C GLY A 164 15.48 -7.14 -11.68
N ASP A 165 15.88 -7.43 -12.91
CA ASP A 165 15.58 -6.58 -14.07
C ASP A 165 14.08 -6.55 -14.37
N PHE A 166 13.39 -7.69 -14.23
CA PHE A 166 11.94 -7.76 -14.42
C PHE A 166 11.17 -6.96 -13.34
N PHE A 167 11.61 -7.00 -12.08
CA PHE A 167 11.08 -6.14 -11.03
C PHE A 167 11.31 -4.66 -11.32
N THR A 168 12.52 -4.31 -11.78
CA THR A 168 12.85 -2.93 -12.19
C THR A 168 11.96 -2.48 -13.35
N ALA A 169 11.70 -3.35 -14.34
CA ALA A 169 10.77 -3.04 -15.42
C ALA A 169 9.36 -2.73 -14.90
N GLY A 170 8.85 -3.52 -13.95
CA GLY A 170 7.60 -3.25 -13.26
C GLY A 170 7.59 -1.88 -12.56
N TYR A 171 8.60 -1.59 -11.76
CA TYR A 171 8.67 -0.28 -11.06
C TYR A 171 8.74 0.90 -12.03
N ARG A 172 9.52 0.80 -13.09
CA ARG A 172 9.59 1.84 -14.12
C ARG A 172 8.25 2.08 -14.79
N LEU A 173 7.50 1.01 -15.08
CA LEU A 173 6.18 1.13 -15.69
C LEU A 173 5.14 1.83 -14.82
N PHE A 174 5.15 1.54 -13.53
CA PHE A 174 4.09 2.00 -12.63
C PHE A 174 4.48 3.21 -11.80
N LEU A 175 5.76 3.39 -11.47
CA LEU A 175 6.24 4.42 -10.56
C LEU A 175 7.25 5.38 -11.21
N ASP A 176 7.75 5.08 -12.42
CA ASP A 176 8.88 5.80 -13.06
C ASP A 176 10.16 5.80 -12.18
N GLU A 177 10.36 4.70 -11.44
CA GLU A 177 11.46 4.50 -10.49
C GLU A 177 12.13 3.13 -10.70
N ASP A 178 13.37 2.95 -10.21
CA ASP A 178 14.08 1.66 -10.31
C ASP A 178 13.72 0.68 -9.19
N GLN A 179 13.02 1.14 -8.16
CA GLN A 179 12.61 0.35 -6.99
C GLN A 179 11.26 0.84 -6.46
N GLY A 180 10.61 -0.03 -5.67
CA GLY A 180 9.28 0.25 -5.15
C GLY A 180 8.86 -0.72 -4.04
N PRO A 181 7.58 -0.72 -3.69
CA PRO A 181 7.01 -1.68 -2.75
C PRO A 181 7.09 -3.11 -3.32
N ARG A 182 6.78 -4.12 -2.50
CA ARG A 182 6.65 -5.50 -2.98
C ARG A 182 5.69 -5.57 -4.17
N LEU A 183 6.18 -5.96 -5.35
CA LEU A 183 5.49 -5.73 -6.62
C LEU A 183 4.17 -6.49 -6.75
N GLY A 184 4.10 -7.76 -6.32
CA GLY A 184 2.87 -8.57 -6.39
C GLY A 184 1.72 -7.94 -5.60
N PRO A 185 1.85 -7.70 -4.28
CA PRO A 185 0.83 -7.00 -3.49
C PRO A 185 0.51 -5.60 -4.02
N PHE A 186 1.50 -4.88 -4.54
CA PHE A 186 1.29 -3.56 -5.12
C PHE A 186 0.38 -3.62 -6.36
N LEU A 187 0.68 -4.51 -7.31
CA LEU A 187 -0.13 -4.65 -8.52
C LEU A 187 -1.53 -5.23 -8.22
N ALA A 188 -1.63 -6.21 -7.30
CA ALA A 188 -2.91 -6.78 -6.88
C ALA A 188 -3.84 -5.74 -6.22
N ALA A 189 -3.28 -4.71 -5.58
CA ALA A 189 -4.05 -3.63 -4.98
C ALA A 189 -4.61 -2.63 -6.00
N LEU A 190 -4.02 -2.56 -7.21
CA LEU A 190 -4.48 -1.67 -8.29
C LEU A 190 -5.69 -2.26 -9.03
N ASP A 191 -6.32 -1.44 -9.87
CA ASP A 191 -7.34 -1.90 -10.81
C ASP A 191 -6.71 -2.85 -11.85
N SER A 192 -7.28 -4.06 -11.98
CA SER A 192 -6.74 -5.13 -12.83
C SER A 192 -6.66 -4.70 -14.30
N ALA A 193 -7.68 -3.99 -14.82
CA ALA A 193 -7.68 -3.52 -16.19
C ALA A 193 -6.63 -2.44 -16.43
N PHE A 194 -6.38 -1.59 -15.44
CA PHE A 194 -5.27 -0.62 -15.49
C PHE A 194 -3.92 -1.33 -15.52
N VAL A 195 -3.72 -2.34 -14.66
CA VAL A 195 -2.48 -3.11 -14.61
C VAL A 195 -2.20 -3.81 -15.94
N VAL A 196 -3.21 -4.51 -16.48
CA VAL A 196 -3.10 -5.23 -17.76
C VAL A 196 -2.71 -4.29 -18.90
N ARG A 197 -3.40 -3.16 -19.07
CA ARG A 197 -3.06 -2.17 -20.10
C ARG A 197 -1.63 -1.66 -19.94
N ARG A 198 -1.23 -1.35 -18.72
CA ARG A 198 0.11 -0.82 -18.44
C ARG A 198 1.21 -1.83 -18.74
N LEU A 199 1.03 -3.10 -18.41
CA LEU A 199 1.95 -4.18 -18.72
C LEU A 199 2.03 -4.45 -20.23
N ARG A 200 0.95 -4.23 -20.98
CA ARG A 200 0.94 -4.31 -22.47
C ARG A 200 1.49 -3.05 -23.13
N LEU A 201 2.03 -2.09 -22.36
CA LEU A 201 2.55 -0.81 -22.84
C LEU A 201 1.49 0.03 -23.57
N GLU A 202 0.23 -0.12 -23.18
CA GLU A 202 -0.90 0.64 -23.72
C GLU A 202 -1.14 1.87 -22.79
N GLY A 203 -1.15 3.05 -23.37
CA GLY A 203 -1.29 4.32 -22.68
C GLY A 203 -2.72 4.77 -22.44
#